data_28bbae4df51d5c40d39676a0c8d2fa11
#
_entry.id   28bbae4df51d5c40d39676a0c8d2fa11
#
_cell.length_a   1.000
_cell.length_b   1.000
_cell.length_c   1.000
_cell.angle_alpha   90.00
_cell.angle_beta   90.00
_cell.angle_gamma   90.00
#
_symmetry.space_group_name_H-M   'P 1'
#
loop_
_entity.id
_entity.type
_entity.pdbx_description
1 polymer ?
#
loop_
_entity_poly.entity_id
_entity_poly.type
_entity_poly.pdbx_seq_one_letter_code
_entity_poly.pdbx_strand_id
1 'polypeptide(L)'
;SPEEWQAEAETVEVIAAVEEEGENAAKFTDEELEAQALAAQAAEEAVMVVPPSEEDASVEAIVQEQEKPTKEGFFARLKRSLLKTKENLGSGFISLFRGKKIDDDLFEELEEQLLIADVGVETTRKIIANLTEGASRKQLKDAEALYGLLKDEMGEILAKVDEPLNIEGKTPFVILMVGVNGVGKTTTIGKLARQFEQQGKSVMLAAGDTFRAAAVEQLQVWGQRNNIPVIAQHTGADSASVIFDAIQAAKARNVDVLIADTAGRLQNKSHLMEELKKIVRVMKKLDEEAPHEVMLTIDASTGQNAVSQAKLFHEAVGLTGITLTKLDGTAKGGVIFSVADQFGIPIRYIGVGERIEDLRPFKADDFIEALFARED
;
A
#
# COMPACT_ATOMS: atom_id res chain seq x y z
N SER A 1 -14.07 1.46 -34.42
CA SER A 1 -15.24 0.56 -34.46
C SER A 1 -16.44 1.20 -33.76
N PRO A 2 -17.69 0.77 -34.03
CA PRO A 2 -18.85 1.29 -33.32
C PRO A 2 -18.77 1.12 -31.80
N GLU A 3 -18.11 0.08 -31.32
CA GLU A 3 -17.90 -0.18 -29.89
C GLU A 3 -16.93 0.84 -29.25
N GLU A 4 -15.89 1.22 -29.98
CA GLU A 4 -14.93 2.25 -29.56
C GLU A 4 -15.60 3.64 -29.46
N TRP A 5 -16.48 3.96 -30.41
CA TRP A 5 -17.23 5.21 -30.40
C TRP A 5 -18.22 5.27 -29.23
N GLN A 6 -18.86 4.15 -28.90
CA GLN A 6 -19.78 4.09 -27.77
C GLN A 6 -19.04 4.22 -26.45
N ALA A 7 -17.88 3.59 -26.28
CA ALA A 7 -17.05 3.71 -25.10
C ALA A 7 -16.57 5.16 -24.90
N GLU A 8 -16.19 5.84 -25.97
CA GLU A 8 -15.79 7.24 -25.94
C GLU A 8 -16.95 8.16 -25.49
N ALA A 9 -18.14 7.98 -26.03
CA ALA A 9 -19.32 8.75 -25.65
C ALA A 9 -19.71 8.50 -24.20
N GLU A 10 -19.68 7.26 -23.73
CA GLU A 10 -19.93 6.90 -22.34
C GLU A 10 -18.93 7.53 -21.39
N THR A 11 -17.65 7.59 -21.76
CA THR A 11 -16.60 8.24 -20.96
C THR A 11 -16.91 9.72 -20.76
N VAL A 12 -17.28 10.42 -21.82
CA VAL A 12 -17.62 11.83 -21.76
C VAL A 12 -18.84 12.08 -20.89
N GLU A 13 -19.90 11.29 -21.05
CA GLU A 13 -21.12 11.39 -20.23
C GLU A 13 -20.85 11.16 -18.75
N VAL A 14 -20.08 10.13 -18.41
CA VAL A 14 -19.77 9.78 -17.02
C VAL A 14 -18.94 10.89 -16.37
N ILE A 15 -17.92 11.39 -17.03
CA ILE A 15 -17.07 12.46 -16.51
C ILE A 15 -17.90 13.74 -16.32
N ALA A 16 -18.74 14.09 -17.28
CA ALA A 16 -19.61 15.25 -17.18
C ALA A 16 -20.59 15.11 -16.00
N ALA A 17 -21.23 13.95 -15.84
CA ALA A 17 -22.14 13.69 -14.73
C ALA A 17 -21.45 13.77 -13.36
N VAL A 18 -20.23 13.25 -13.26
CA VAL A 18 -19.44 13.30 -12.01
C VAL A 18 -19.08 14.75 -11.67
N GLU A 19 -18.71 15.54 -12.65
CA GLU A 19 -18.41 16.97 -12.44
C GLU A 19 -19.63 17.77 -12.03
N GLU A 20 -20.83 17.47 -12.55
CA GLU A 20 -22.09 18.10 -12.14
C GLU A 20 -22.49 17.73 -10.71
N GLU A 21 -22.22 16.50 -10.28
CA GLU A 21 -22.51 16.00 -8.94
C GLU A 21 -21.52 16.52 -7.88
N GLY A 22 -20.35 16.99 -8.29
CA GLY A 22 -19.31 17.47 -7.38
C GLY A 22 -19.59 18.90 -6.91
N GLU A 23 -19.67 19.13 -5.59
CA GLU A 23 -19.97 20.46 -4.99
C GLU A 23 -18.97 21.56 -5.40
N ASN A 24 -17.73 21.20 -5.77
CA ASN A 24 -16.65 22.13 -6.15
C ASN A 24 -15.98 21.75 -7.45
N ALA A 25 -16.66 21.00 -8.27
CA ALA A 25 -16.08 20.54 -9.53
C ALA A 25 -16.01 21.68 -10.53
N ALA A 26 -14.85 21.88 -11.16
CA ALA A 26 -14.70 22.76 -12.29
C ALA A 26 -15.54 22.20 -13.44
N LYS A 27 -16.41 23.04 -14.02
CA LYS A 27 -17.15 22.64 -15.21
C LYS A 27 -16.19 22.51 -16.37
N PHE A 28 -16.19 21.37 -17.04
CA PHE A 28 -15.45 21.20 -18.27
C PHE A 28 -16.11 21.97 -19.39
N THR A 29 -15.30 22.63 -20.20
CA THR A 29 -15.74 23.21 -21.47
C THR A 29 -16.00 22.08 -22.47
N ASP A 30 -16.78 22.36 -23.52
CA ASP A 30 -17.03 21.39 -24.60
C ASP A 30 -15.71 20.94 -25.24
N GLU A 31 -14.73 21.86 -25.38
CA GLU A 31 -13.39 21.52 -25.89
C GLU A 31 -12.62 20.56 -24.97
N GLU A 32 -12.73 20.75 -23.67
CA GLU A 32 -12.08 19.87 -22.69
C GLU A 32 -12.72 18.47 -22.71
N LEU A 33 -14.04 18.39 -22.84
CA LEU A 33 -14.76 17.12 -22.96
C LEU A 33 -14.38 16.38 -24.24
N GLU A 34 -14.28 17.08 -25.36
CA GLU A 34 -13.81 16.50 -26.62
C GLU A 34 -12.37 16.00 -26.51
N ALA A 35 -11.49 16.77 -25.85
CA ALA A 35 -10.11 16.37 -25.65
C ALA A 35 -10.02 15.12 -24.76
N GLN A 36 -10.86 15.00 -23.73
CA GLN A 36 -10.93 13.82 -22.88
C GLN A 36 -11.44 12.60 -23.64
N ALA A 37 -12.44 12.78 -24.51
CA ALA A 37 -12.98 11.70 -25.32
C ALA A 37 -11.93 11.19 -26.33
N LEU A 38 -11.20 12.10 -26.97
CA LEU A 38 -10.11 11.75 -27.88
C LEU A 38 -8.97 11.04 -27.15
N ALA A 39 -8.65 11.49 -25.94
CA ALA A 39 -7.64 10.86 -25.11
C ALA A 39 -8.06 9.43 -24.70
N ALA A 40 -9.34 9.23 -24.37
CA ALA A 40 -9.87 7.91 -24.05
C ALA A 40 -9.79 6.96 -25.26
N GLN A 41 -10.09 7.43 -26.45
CA GLN A 41 -9.96 6.65 -27.68
C GLN A 41 -8.50 6.28 -27.96
N ALA A 42 -7.58 7.23 -27.80
CA ALA A 42 -6.16 6.98 -27.97
C ALA A 42 -5.63 5.94 -26.96
N ALA A 43 -6.17 5.93 -25.75
CA ALA A 43 -5.78 4.96 -24.72
C ALA A 43 -6.25 3.55 -25.02
N GLU A 44 -7.41 3.35 -25.66
CA GLU A 44 -7.85 2.02 -26.11
C GLU A 44 -6.88 1.42 -27.13
N GLU A 45 -6.32 2.26 -28.00
CA GLU A 45 -5.30 1.85 -28.96
C GLU A 45 -3.94 1.64 -28.30
N ALA A 46 -3.73 2.22 -27.14
CA ALA A 46 -2.45 2.30 -26.47
C ALA A 46 -2.26 1.27 -25.37
N VAL A 47 -2.74 0.04 -25.55
CA VAL A 47 -2.22 -1.10 -24.79
C VAL A 47 -0.81 -1.33 -25.32
N MET A 48 0.12 -0.52 -24.82
CA MET A 48 1.44 -0.44 -25.39
C MET A 48 2.42 -1.34 -24.69
N VAL A 49 3.05 -2.16 -25.50
CA VAL A 49 4.25 -2.89 -25.13
C VAL A 49 5.43 -2.01 -25.50
N VAL A 50 6.03 -1.34 -24.53
CA VAL A 50 7.21 -0.49 -24.76
C VAL A 50 8.46 -1.37 -24.87
N PRO A 51 9.31 -1.17 -25.91
CA PRO A 51 10.58 -1.89 -26.00
C PRO A 51 11.47 -1.58 -24.79
N PRO A 52 12.18 -2.60 -24.23
CA PRO A 52 13.09 -2.35 -23.14
C PRO A 52 14.18 -1.36 -23.56
N SER A 53 14.40 -0.33 -22.74
CA SER A 53 15.50 0.60 -22.90
C SER A 53 16.64 0.29 -21.95
N GLU A 54 17.85 0.74 -22.26
CA GLU A 54 19.03 0.55 -21.41
C GLU A 54 18.89 1.24 -20.05
N GLU A 55 17.95 2.17 -19.90
CA GLU A 55 17.68 2.92 -18.68
C GLU A 55 16.92 2.10 -17.62
N ASP A 56 16.42 0.92 -17.99
CA ASP A 56 15.57 0.08 -17.11
C ASP A 56 16.33 -1.07 -16.45
N ALA A 57 17.63 -0.91 -16.25
CA ALA A 57 18.46 -1.90 -15.56
C ALA A 57 17.91 -2.27 -14.16
N SER A 58 17.23 -1.35 -13.46
CA SER A 58 16.63 -1.62 -12.16
C SER A 58 15.45 -2.58 -12.25
N VAL A 59 14.63 -2.48 -13.30
CA VAL A 59 13.51 -3.40 -13.54
C VAL A 59 14.03 -4.77 -13.96
N GLU A 60 15.08 -4.82 -14.80
CA GLU A 60 15.75 -6.08 -15.15
C GLU A 60 16.36 -6.77 -13.92
N ALA A 61 17.00 -6.02 -13.05
CA ALA A 61 17.55 -6.57 -11.82
C ALA A 61 16.47 -7.19 -10.93
N ILE A 62 15.30 -6.54 -10.81
CA ILE A 62 14.17 -7.09 -10.06
C ILE A 62 13.64 -8.36 -10.71
N VAL A 63 13.50 -8.38 -12.04
CA VAL A 63 13.02 -9.56 -12.79
C VAL A 63 14.03 -10.71 -12.70
N GLN A 64 15.34 -10.42 -12.80
CA GLN A 64 16.37 -11.44 -12.69
C GLN A 64 16.46 -12.03 -11.28
N GLU A 65 16.27 -11.24 -10.25
CA GLU A 65 16.24 -11.72 -8.87
C GLU A 65 15.06 -12.66 -8.61
N GLN A 66 13.93 -12.48 -9.31
CA GLN A 66 12.81 -13.40 -9.23
C GLN A 66 13.12 -14.82 -9.69
N GLU A 67 13.95 -14.94 -10.70
CA GLU A 67 14.29 -16.23 -11.32
C GLU A 67 15.28 -17.03 -10.48
N LYS A 68 15.94 -16.40 -9.51
CA LYS A 68 16.87 -17.07 -8.61
C LYS A 68 16.14 -17.60 -7.38
N PRO A 69 16.07 -18.93 -7.19
CA PRO A 69 15.49 -19.47 -5.97
C PRO A 69 16.33 -19.03 -4.77
N THR A 70 15.68 -18.44 -3.78
CA THR A 70 16.31 -18.11 -2.51
C THR A 70 16.33 -19.33 -1.61
N LYS A 71 17.50 -19.67 -1.09
CA LYS A 71 17.67 -20.78 -0.13
C LYS A 71 17.13 -20.43 1.26
N GLU A 72 16.88 -19.16 1.50
CA GLU A 72 16.47 -18.64 2.78
C GLU A 72 14.95 -18.56 2.87
N GLY A 73 14.35 -19.13 3.91
CA GLY A 73 12.93 -19.06 4.15
C GLY A 73 12.48 -17.63 4.45
N PHE A 74 11.22 -17.33 4.16
CA PHE A 74 10.66 -15.99 4.39
C PHE A 74 10.80 -15.55 5.86
N PHE A 75 10.56 -16.45 6.81
CA PHE A 75 10.64 -16.12 8.23
C PHE A 75 12.06 -15.67 8.64
N ALA A 76 13.10 -16.33 8.14
CA ALA A 76 14.49 -15.94 8.39
C ALA A 76 14.79 -14.55 7.80
N ARG A 77 14.28 -14.26 6.61
CA ARG A 77 14.42 -12.93 5.98
C ARG A 77 13.66 -11.86 6.73
N LEU A 78 12.47 -12.16 7.21
CA LEU A 78 11.68 -11.26 8.05
C LEU A 78 12.44 -10.91 9.34
N LYS A 79 12.99 -11.90 10.04
CA LYS A 79 13.81 -11.66 11.24
C LYS A 79 15.00 -10.76 10.94
N ARG A 80 15.72 -11.02 9.85
CA ARG A 80 16.86 -10.21 9.45
C ARG A 80 16.46 -8.78 9.08
N SER A 81 15.35 -8.61 8.39
CA SER A 81 14.83 -7.30 8.02
C SER A 81 14.47 -6.45 9.22
N LEU A 82 14.04 -7.05 10.31
CA LEU A 82 13.61 -6.37 11.52
C LEU A 82 14.75 -6.13 12.53
N LEU A 83 16.00 -6.47 12.21
CA LEU A 83 17.12 -6.36 13.16
C LEU A 83 17.26 -4.98 13.80
N LYS A 84 17.19 -3.90 13.04
CA LYS A 84 17.28 -2.55 13.58
C LYS A 84 16.08 -2.18 14.45
N THR A 85 14.89 -2.57 14.04
CA THR A 85 13.68 -2.37 14.85
C THR A 85 13.77 -3.15 16.15
N LYS A 86 14.31 -4.37 16.13
CA LYS A 86 14.46 -5.24 17.28
C LYS A 86 15.42 -4.67 18.33
N GLU A 87 16.36 -3.82 17.98
CA GLU A 87 17.28 -3.18 18.95
C GLU A 87 16.53 -2.35 19.98
N ASN A 88 15.44 -1.70 19.61
CA ASN A 88 14.65 -0.84 20.48
C ASN A 88 13.26 -1.41 20.78
N LEU A 89 12.89 -2.51 20.18
CA LEU A 89 11.56 -3.11 20.27
C LEU A 89 11.69 -4.64 20.18
N GLY A 90 10.78 -5.34 20.80
CA GLY A 90 10.79 -6.81 20.75
C GLY A 90 11.98 -7.41 21.52
N SER A 91 12.78 -8.26 20.87
CA SER A 91 13.89 -8.95 21.54
C SER A 91 14.95 -8.00 22.11
N GLY A 92 15.07 -6.79 21.58
CA GLY A 92 15.99 -5.76 22.13
C GLY A 92 15.63 -5.31 23.54
N PHE A 93 14.38 -5.50 23.95
CA PHE A 93 13.95 -5.19 25.33
C PHE A 93 14.45 -6.16 26.39
N ILE A 94 14.89 -7.35 26.01
CA ILE A 94 15.31 -8.37 26.98
C ILE A 94 16.36 -7.84 27.92
N SER A 95 17.32 -7.06 27.43
CA SER A 95 18.37 -6.45 28.25
C SER A 95 17.82 -5.45 29.26
N LEU A 96 16.72 -4.77 28.95
CA LEU A 96 16.03 -3.88 29.87
C LEU A 96 15.39 -4.62 31.03
N PHE A 97 14.95 -5.85 30.80
CA PHE A 97 14.21 -6.63 31.79
C PHE A 97 15.10 -7.48 32.70
N ARG A 98 16.38 -7.69 32.30
CA ARG A 98 17.28 -8.57 33.07
C ARG A 98 17.63 -7.97 34.43
N GLY A 99 17.31 -8.74 35.49
CA GLY A 99 17.67 -8.39 36.85
C GLY A 99 16.99 -7.17 37.42
N LYS A 100 15.97 -6.65 36.71
CA LYS A 100 15.25 -5.46 37.15
C LYS A 100 13.91 -5.84 37.82
N LYS A 101 13.50 -4.98 38.73
CA LYS A 101 12.17 -5.06 39.33
C LYS A 101 11.14 -4.39 38.43
N ILE A 102 9.92 -4.85 38.53
CA ILE A 102 8.78 -4.18 37.90
C ILE A 102 8.42 -2.97 38.76
N ASP A 103 8.86 -1.81 38.34
CA ASP A 103 8.63 -0.52 39.00
C ASP A 103 8.33 0.58 37.98
N ASP A 104 8.06 1.78 38.44
CA ASP A 104 7.76 2.91 37.59
C ASP A 104 8.92 3.26 36.64
N ASP A 105 10.16 3.10 37.12
CA ASP A 105 11.35 3.36 36.29
C ASP A 105 11.42 2.42 35.10
N LEU A 106 11.08 1.14 35.27
CA LEU A 106 11.05 0.18 34.18
C LEU A 106 10.00 0.56 33.12
N PHE A 107 8.81 0.96 33.55
CA PHE A 107 7.75 1.40 32.63
C PHE A 107 8.14 2.68 31.89
N GLU A 108 8.83 3.61 32.53
CA GLU A 108 9.34 4.83 31.89
C GLU A 108 10.39 4.49 30.83
N GLU A 109 11.33 3.60 31.11
CA GLU A 109 12.32 3.14 30.15
C GLU A 109 11.66 2.44 28.96
N LEU A 110 10.66 1.61 29.23
CA LEU A 110 9.92 0.92 28.19
C LEU A 110 9.15 1.90 27.31
N GLU A 111 8.50 2.90 27.91
CA GLU A 111 7.81 3.96 27.17
C GLU A 111 8.78 4.70 26.22
N GLU A 112 9.96 5.05 26.72
CA GLU A 112 10.99 5.72 25.93
C GLU A 112 11.42 4.86 24.73
N GLN A 113 11.65 3.57 24.94
CA GLN A 113 12.05 2.66 23.85
C GLN A 113 10.98 2.51 22.80
N LEU A 114 9.71 2.43 23.19
CA LEU A 114 8.59 2.36 22.26
C LEU A 114 8.49 3.64 21.43
N LEU A 115 8.72 4.80 22.02
CA LEU A 115 8.73 6.08 21.31
C LEU A 115 9.91 6.18 20.34
N ILE A 116 11.09 5.72 20.74
CA ILE A 116 12.27 5.68 19.85
C ILE A 116 12.02 4.78 18.64
N ALA A 117 11.29 3.69 18.81
CA ALA A 117 10.92 2.78 17.71
C ALA A 117 9.77 3.30 16.85
N ASP A 118 9.26 4.49 17.10
CA ASP A 118 8.15 5.12 16.38
C ASP A 118 6.78 4.41 16.55
N VAL A 119 6.55 3.82 17.70
CA VAL A 119 5.23 3.28 18.04
C VAL A 119 4.18 4.40 18.18
N GLY A 120 4.62 5.62 18.45
CA GLY A 120 3.76 6.79 18.59
C GLY A 120 3.26 7.01 20.01
N VAL A 121 2.92 8.25 20.34
CA VAL A 121 2.60 8.66 21.72
C VAL A 121 1.32 7.96 22.22
N GLU A 122 0.25 7.99 21.43
CA GLU A 122 -1.03 7.43 21.86
C GLU A 122 -1.01 5.92 22.01
N THR A 123 -0.44 5.22 21.04
CA THR A 123 -0.32 3.77 21.07
C THR A 123 0.61 3.33 22.21
N THR A 124 1.71 4.03 22.41
CA THR A 124 2.64 3.78 23.51
C THR A 124 1.94 3.92 24.86
N ARG A 125 1.15 4.98 25.06
CA ARG A 125 0.38 5.17 26.31
C ARG A 125 -0.59 4.02 26.56
N LYS A 126 -1.29 3.57 25.54
CA LYS A 126 -2.21 2.42 25.65
C LYS A 126 -1.47 1.14 26.03
N ILE A 127 -0.34 0.87 25.41
CA ILE A 127 0.49 -0.30 25.70
C ILE A 127 0.95 -0.26 27.15
N ILE A 128 1.51 0.86 27.60
CA ILE A 128 2.02 1.01 28.97
C ILE A 128 0.91 0.89 30.00
N ALA A 129 -0.25 1.53 29.75
CA ALA A 129 -1.41 1.43 30.64
C ALA A 129 -1.89 -0.01 30.78
N ASN A 130 -2.02 -0.73 29.67
CA ASN A 130 -2.46 -2.12 29.66
C ASN A 130 -1.44 -3.06 30.34
N LEU A 131 -0.14 -2.80 30.14
CA LEU A 131 0.92 -3.55 30.80
C LEU A 131 0.93 -3.33 32.30
N THR A 132 0.78 -2.09 32.75
CA THR A 132 0.75 -1.70 34.16
C THR A 132 -0.42 -2.39 34.86
N GLU A 133 -1.61 -2.31 34.27
CA GLU A 133 -2.79 -2.96 34.80
C GLU A 133 -2.65 -4.49 34.81
N GLY A 134 -2.16 -5.07 33.71
CA GLY A 134 -1.96 -6.51 33.59
C GLY A 134 -0.92 -7.06 34.57
N ALA A 135 0.19 -6.32 34.76
CA ALA A 135 1.22 -6.69 35.71
C ALA A 135 0.69 -6.67 37.17
N SER A 136 -0.10 -5.64 37.52
CA SER A 136 -0.72 -5.51 38.84
C SER A 136 -1.73 -6.65 39.09
N ARG A 137 -2.63 -6.88 38.12
CA ARG A 137 -3.68 -7.90 38.23
C ARG A 137 -3.13 -9.31 38.37
N LYS A 138 -2.07 -9.64 37.65
CA LYS A 138 -1.38 -10.93 37.69
C LYS A 138 -0.34 -11.04 38.81
N GLN A 139 -0.13 -9.95 39.54
CA GLN A 139 0.88 -9.86 40.61
C GLN A 139 2.28 -10.28 40.11
N LEU A 140 2.67 -9.81 38.94
CA LEU A 140 3.95 -10.13 38.33
C LEU A 140 5.09 -9.52 39.14
N LYS A 141 6.07 -10.34 39.50
CA LYS A 141 7.31 -9.88 40.17
C LYS A 141 8.51 -9.99 39.28
N ASP A 142 8.43 -10.80 38.25
CA ASP A 142 9.50 -11.09 37.31
C ASP A 142 9.36 -10.25 36.06
N ALA A 143 10.38 -9.47 35.75
CA ALA A 143 10.42 -8.65 34.56
C ALA A 143 10.34 -9.48 33.26
N GLU A 144 10.85 -10.72 33.24
CA GLU A 144 10.69 -11.61 32.08
C GLU A 144 9.23 -11.96 31.80
N ALA A 145 8.40 -12.09 32.82
CA ALA A 145 6.96 -12.31 32.66
C ALA A 145 6.29 -11.08 32.07
N LEU A 146 6.78 -9.88 32.37
CA LEU A 146 6.32 -8.63 31.77
C LEU A 146 6.64 -8.58 30.27
N TYR A 147 7.79 -9.10 29.87
CA TYR A 147 8.16 -9.22 28.45
C TYR A 147 7.15 -10.08 27.67
N GLY A 148 6.73 -11.21 28.24
CA GLY A 148 5.70 -12.05 27.65
C GLY A 148 4.36 -11.32 27.52
N LEU A 149 3.99 -10.53 28.53
CA LEU A 149 2.79 -9.71 28.50
C LEU A 149 2.85 -8.62 27.43
N LEU A 150 4.01 -7.99 27.27
CA LEU A 150 4.26 -7.02 26.19
C LEU A 150 4.07 -7.65 24.80
N LYS A 151 4.65 -8.82 24.59
CA LYS A 151 4.50 -9.59 23.36
C LYS A 151 3.03 -9.83 23.03
N ASP A 152 2.25 -10.27 24.01
CA ASP A 152 0.82 -10.53 23.86
C ASP A 152 0.04 -9.26 23.54
N GLU A 153 0.33 -8.18 24.23
CA GLU A 153 -0.32 -6.87 24.02
C GLU A 153 -0.08 -6.34 22.60
N MET A 154 1.17 -6.40 22.15
CA MET A 154 1.53 -5.96 20.80
C MET A 154 0.96 -6.90 19.73
N GLY A 155 0.91 -8.19 20.01
CA GLY A 155 0.27 -9.17 19.14
C GLY A 155 -1.22 -8.91 18.94
N GLU A 156 -1.93 -8.51 19.99
CA GLU A 156 -3.35 -8.17 19.91
C GLU A 156 -3.61 -6.94 19.02
N ILE A 157 -2.72 -5.95 19.07
CA ILE A 157 -2.84 -4.77 18.19
C ILE A 157 -2.77 -5.17 16.73
N LEU A 158 -1.81 -6.01 16.36
CA LEU A 158 -1.64 -6.46 14.98
C LEU A 158 -2.70 -7.47 14.54
N ALA A 159 -3.22 -8.28 15.44
CA ALA A 159 -4.27 -9.26 15.13
C ALA A 159 -5.53 -8.58 14.57
N LYS A 160 -5.83 -7.39 15.01
CA LYS A 160 -7.00 -6.62 14.56
C LYS A 160 -6.91 -6.19 13.09
N VAL A 161 -5.71 -6.13 12.53
CA VAL A 161 -5.47 -5.71 11.15
C VAL A 161 -4.95 -6.85 10.27
N ASP A 162 -5.01 -8.07 10.76
CA ASP A 162 -4.62 -9.28 10.05
C ASP A 162 -5.81 -9.83 9.26
N GLU A 163 -6.08 -9.21 8.15
CA GLU A 163 -7.13 -9.62 7.22
C GLU A 163 -6.58 -9.58 5.80
N PRO A 164 -6.35 -10.75 5.19
CA PRO A 164 -5.74 -10.80 3.87
C PRO A 164 -6.65 -10.25 2.78
N LEU A 165 -6.04 -9.69 1.75
CA LEU A 165 -6.76 -9.22 0.56
C LEU A 165 -7.36 -10.42 -0.17
N ASN A 166 -8.67 -10.36 -0.43
CA ASN A 166 -9.38 -11.36 -1.21
C ASN A 166 -9.90 -10.71 -2.49
N ILE A 167 -9.34 -11.12 -3.62
CA ILE A 167 -9.70 -10.59 -4.95
C ILE A 167 -10.76 -11.42 -5.67
N GLU A 168 -11.32 -12.43 -5.02
CA GLU A 168 -12.34 -13.31 -5.62
C GLU A 168 -13.70 -12.61 -5.68
N GLY A 169 -14.53 -13.07 -6.59
CA GLY A 169 -15.94 -12.67 -6.67
C GLY A 169 -16.22 -11.42 -7.51
N LYS A 170 -15.22 -10.75 -8.04
CA LYS A 170 -15.37 -9.60 -8.94
C LYS A 170 -14.44 -9.72 -10.13
N THR A 171 -14.93 -9.37 -11.31
CA THR A 171 -14.17 -9.42 -12.57
C THR A 171 -14.46 -8.16 -13.39
N PRO A 172 -13.55 -7.19 -13.41
CA PRO A 172 -12.28 -7.14 -12.66
C PRO A 172 -12.48 -6.76 -11.19
N PHE A 173 -11.62 -7.28 -10.35
CA PHE A 173 -11.42 -6.74 -9.01
C PHE A 173 -10.51 -5.51 -9.14
N VAL A 174 -11.01 -4.34 -8.76
CA VAL A 174 -10.31 -3.07 -8.98
C VAL A 174 -9.61 -2.62 -7.71
N ILE A 175 -8.29 -2.50 -7.80
CA ILE A 175 -7.45 -1.98 -6.72
C ILE A 175 -7.00 -0.57 -7.11
N LEU A 176 -7.39 0.42 -6.32
CA LEU A 176 -6.91 1.79 -6.45
C LEU A 176 -5.72 1.97 -5.51
N MET A 177 -4.53 2.21 -6.08
CA MET A 177 -3.31 2.42 -5.30
C MET A 177 -3.13 3.90 -5.03
N VAL A 178 -3.06 4.26 -3.76
CA VAL A 178 -2.84 5.64 -3.31
C VAL A 178 -1.59 5.72 -2.45
N GLY A 179 -1.02 6.90 -2.35
CA GLY A 179 0.20 7.14 -1.56
C GLY A 179 1.06 8.23 -2.18
N VAL A 180 1.96 8.78 -1.39
CA VAL A 180 2.85 9.85 -1.86
C VAL A 180 3.96 9.30 -2.76
N ASN A 181 4.56 10.19 -3.56
CA ASN A 181 5.71 9.82 -4.37
C ASN A 181 6.88 9.39 -3.49
N GLY A 182 7.62 8.39 -3.94
CA GLY A 182 8.83 7.92 -3.26
C GLY A 182 8.63 6.82 -2.22
N VAL A 183 7.38 6.45 -1.91
CA VAL A 183 7.11 5.37 -0.93
C VAL A 183 7.27 3.97 -1.52
N GLY A 184 7.46 3.84 -2.82
CA GLY A 184 7.53 2.57 -3.52
C GLY A 184 6.19 2.10 -4.08
N LYS A 185 5.27 3.01 -4.35
CA LYS A 185 3.92 2.69 -4.86
C LYS A 185 3.96 1.99 -6.22
N THR A 186 4.66 2.54 -7.18
CA THR A 186 4.78 1.96 -8.53
C THR A 186 5.50 0.60 -8.48
N THR A 187 6.56 0.50 -7.69
CA THR A 187 7.27 -0.77 -7.46
C THR A 187 6.35 -1.82 -6.83
N THR A 188 5.54 -1.42 -5.85
CA THR A 188 4.56 -2.30 -5.21
C THR A 188 3.53 -2.82 -6.21
N ILE A 189 3.04 -1.96 -7.09
CA ILE A 189 2.11 -2.35 -8.16
C ILE A 189 2.72 -3.46 -9.01
N GLY A 190 3.95 -3.30 -9.45
CA GLY A 190 4.65 -4.31 -10.26
C GLY A 190 4.79 -5.66 -9.54
N LYS A 191 5.17 -5.61 -8.27
CA LYS A 191 5.32 -6.82 -7.45
C LYS A 191 3.98 -7.54 -7.23
N LEU A 192 2.91 -6.79 -6.94
CA LEU A 192 1.56 -7.34 -6.79
C LEU A 192 1.07 -7.97 -8.09
N ALA A 193 1.24 -7.28 -9.19
CA ALA A 193 0.84 -7.77 -10.50
C ALA A 193 1.49 -9.11 -10.81
N ARG A 194 2.78 -9.23 -10.56
CA ARG A 194 3.52 -10.47 -10.77
C ARG A 194 3.05 -11.59 -9.84
N GLN A 195 2.79 -11.29 -8.59
CA GLN A 195 2.28 -12.28 -7.63
C GLN A 195 0.90 -12.80 -8.03
N PHE A 196 0.01 -11.92 -8.49
CA PHE A 196 -1.31 -12.35 -8.97
C PHE A 196 -1.18 -13.24 -10.21
N GLU A 197 -0.30 -12.92 -11.14
CA GLU A 197 -0.02 -13.78 -12.28
C GLU A 197 0.49 -15.17 -11.86
N GLN A 198 1.38 -15.23 -10.89
CA GLN A 198 1.89 -16.49 -10.35
C GLN A 198 0.78 -17.33 -9.71
N GLN A 199 -0.29 -16.69 -9.26
CA GLN A 199 -1.49 -17.35 -8.73
C GLN A 199 -2.48 -17.74 -9.84
N GLY A 200 -2.13 -17.54 -11.10
CA GLY A 200 -2.99 -17.87 -12.24
C GLY A 200 -4.04 -16.82 -12.58
N LYS A 201 -3.91 -15.60 -12.06
CA LYS A 201 -4.84 -14.51 -12.32
C LYS A 201 -4.38 -13.67 -13.51
N SER A 202 -5.31 -13.24 -14.34
CA SER A 202 -5.04 -12.23 -15.37
C SER A 202 -5.03 -10.84 -14.72
N VAL A 203 -4.07 -10.01 -15.11
CA VAL A 203 -3.85 -8.69 -14.52
C VAL A 203 -3.76 -7.63 -15.60
N MET A 204 -4.30 -6.47 -15.30
CA MET A 204 -4.14 -5.26 -16.11
C MET A 204 -3.74 -4.10 -15.20
N LEU A 205 -2.93 -3.19 -15.72
CA LEU A 205 -2.49 -1.98 -15.00
C LEU A 205 -3.05 -0.73 -15.66
N ALA A 206 -3.36 0.27 -14.85
CA ALA A 206 -3.72 1.60 -15.32
C ALA A 206 -2.70 2.61 -14.83
N ALA A 207 -2.09 3.36 -15.74
CA ALA A 207 -1.09 4.37 -15.46
C ALA A 207 -1.76 5.73 -15.19
N GLY A 208 -2.38 5.85 -14.00
CA GLY A 208 -3.13 7.06 -13.62
C GLY A 208 -2.28 8.19 -13.06
N ASP A 209 -0.99 7.99 -12.81
CA ASP A 209 -0.05 9.06 -12.43
C ASP A 209 0.48 9.75 -13.70
N THR A 210 -0.39 10.47 -14.37
CA THR A 210 -0.19 10.94 -15.75
C THR A 210 0.84 12.07 -15.88
N PHE A 211 1.13 12.80 -14.81
CA PHE A 211 2.11 13.87 -14.81
C PHE A 211 3.55 13.40 -14.60
N ARG A 212 3.72 12.17 -14.12
CA ARG A 212 5.04 11.56 -13.96
C ARG A 212 5.32 10.60 -15.11
N ALA A 213 5.95 11.12 -16.16
CA ALA A 213 6.30 10.31 -17.33
C ALA A 213 7.12 9.06 -16.95
N ALA A 214 8.04 9.19 -16.01
CA ALA A 214 8.85 8.07 -15.53
C ALA A 214 8.01 6.97 -14.88
N ALA A 215 6.97 7.32 -14.12
CA ALA A 215 6.07 6.34 -13.51
C ALA A 215 5.25 5.59 -14.56
N VAL A 216 4.71 6.30 -15.55
CA VAL A 216 3.98 5.70 -16.66
C VAL A 216 4.90 4.75 -17.45
N GLU A 217 6.08 5.20 -17.80
CA GLU A 217 7.07 4.42 -18.54
C GLU A 217 7.49 3.17 -17.76
N GLN A 218 7.72 3.29 -16.46
CA GLN A 218 8.06 2.18 -15.59
C GLN A 218 6.99 1.08 -15.62
N LEU A 219 5.71 1.45 -15.55
CA LEU A 219 4.61 0.48 -15.64
C LEU A 219 4.53 -0.15 -17.03
N GLN A 220 4.73 0.63 -18.08
CA GLN A 220 4.70 0.14 -19.45
C GLN A 220 5.82 -0.88 -19.69
N VAL A 221 7.04 -0.59 -19.26
CA VAL A 221 8.17 -1.51 -19.35
C VAL A 221 7.93 -2.78 -18.54
N TRP A 222 7.43 -2.65 -17.32
CA TRP A 222 7.07 -3.77 -16.48
C TRP A 222 6.02 -4.65 -17.15
N GLY A 223 4.98 -4.04 -17.69
CA GLY A 223 3.92 -4.75 -18.41
C GLY A 223 4.43 -5.52 -19.61
N GLN A 224 5.32 -4.92 -20.38
CA GLN A 224 5.95 -5.57 -21.52
C GLN A 224 6.73 -6.82 -21.10
N ARG A 225 7.57 -6.71 -20.09
CA ARG A 225 8.42 -7.80 -19.63
C ARG A 225 7.66 -8.96 -19.03
N ASN A 226 6.52 -8.67 -18.43
CA ASN A 226 5.68 -9.67 -17.75
C ASN A 226 4.42 -10.03 -18.53
N ASN A 227 4.29 -9.52 -19.76
CA ASN A 227 3.11 -9.74 -20.61
C ASN A 227 1.80 -9.30 -19.92
N ILE A 228 1.84 -8.15 -19.26
CA ILE A 228 0.70 -7.54 -18.58
C ILE A 228 0.27 -6.30 -19.37
N PRO A 229 -1.01 -6.20 -19.80
CA PRO A 229 -1.52 -5.00 -20.47
C PRO A 229 -1.48 -3.79 -19.54
N VAL A 230 -1.06 -2.65 -20.08
CA VAL A 230 -1.04 -1.37 -19.36
C VAL A 230 -1.83 -0.34 -20.15
N ILE A 231 -2.85 0.23 -19.52
CA ILE A 231 -3.60 1.35 -20.10
C ILE A 231 -2.93 2.65 -19.68
N ALA A 232 -2.51 3.43 -20.66
CA ALA A 232 -1.85 4.71 -20.45
C ALA A 232 -2.33 5.72 -21.50
N GLN A 233 -2.25 6.99 -21.15
CA GLN A 233 -2.53 8.11 -22.06
C GLN A 233 -1.33 9.06 -22.09
N HIS A 234 -1.42 10.14 -22.86
CA HIS A 234 -0.37 11.14 -22.94
C HIS A 234 -0.07 11.78 -21.57
N THR A 235 1.13 12.34 -21.42
CA THR A 235 1.53 13.06 -20.21
C THR A 235 0.55 14.21 -19.93
N GLY A 236 0.09 14.28 -18.67
CA GLY A 236 -0.85 15.31 -18.25
C GLY A 236 -2.31 15.02 -18.55
N ALA A 237 -2.64 13.82 -19.06
CA ALA A 237 -4.02 13.41 -19.26
C ALA A 237 -4.80 13.37 -17.93
N ASP A 238 -6.13 13.42 -18.01
CA ASP A 238 -6.99 13.29 -16.85
C ASP A 238 -6.90 11.87 -16.30
N SER A 239 -6.46 11.72 -15.04
CA SER A 239 -6.33 10.42 -14.38
C SER A 239 -7.63 9.63 -14.34
N ALA A 240 -8.76 10.30 -14.11
CA ALA A 240 -10.07 9.66 -14.11
C ALA A 240 -10.42 9.05 -15.46
N SER A 241 -10.05 9.72 -16.56
CA SER A 241 -10.24 9.22 -17.92
C SER A 241 -9.42 7.95 -18.18
N VAL A 242 -8.15 7.94 -17.79
CA VAL A 242 -7.28 6.78 -17.92
C VAL A 242 -7.86 5.56 -17.17
N ILE A 243 -8.30 5.77 -15.96
CA ILE A 243 -8.82 4.72 -15.09
C ILE A 243 -10.18 4.22 -15.58
N PHE A 244 -11.05 5.12 -16.03
CA PHE A 244 -12.31 4.76 -16.67
C PHE A 244 -12.08 3.81 -17.85
N ASP A 245 -11.17 4.20 -18.73
CA ASP A 245 -10.80 3.44 -19.92
C ASP A 245 -10.22 2.06 -19.55
N ALA A 246 -9.39 2.02 -18.52
CA ALA A 246 -8.81 0.79 -18.01
C ALA A 246 -9.88 -0.18 -17.49
N ILE A 247 -10.89 0.31 -16.76
CA ILE A 247 -11.98 -0.54 -16.26
C ILE A 247 -12.78 -1.11 -17.43
N GLN A 248 -13.09 -0.32 -18.44
CA GLN A 248 -13.79 -0.80 -19.62
C GLN A 248 -12.98 -1.86 -20.37
N ALA A 249 -11.69 -1.62 -20.57
CA ALA A 249 -10.80 -2.59 -21.22
C ALA A 249 -10.69 -3.89 -20.41
N ALA A 250 -10.59 -3.79 -19.10
CA ALA A 250 -10.54 -4.96 -18.21
C ALA A 250 -11.82 -5.79 -18.27
N LYS A 251 -12.98 -5.13 -18.27
CA LYS A 251 -14.28 -5.80 -18.45
C LYS A 251 -14.37 -6.52 -19.79
N ALA A 252 -13.99 -5.84 -20.86
CA ALA A 252 -14.06 -6.41 -22.22
C ALA A 252 -13.17 -7.64 -22.38
N ARG A 253 -12.06 -7.69 -21.67
CA ARG A 253 -11.09 -8.81 -21.74
C ARG A 253 -11.25 -9.83 -20.62
N ASN A 254 -12.24 -9.69 -19.76
CA ASN A 254 -12.47 -10.57 -18.60
C ASN A 254 -11.22 -10.70 -17.71
N VAL A 255 -10.57 -9.57 -17.45
CA VAL A 255 -9.39 -9.52 -16.60
C VAL A 255 -9.80 -9.74 -15.15
N ASP A 256 -9.04 -10.54 -14.41
CA ASP A 256 -9.32 -10.84 -13.00
C ASP A 256 -9.06 -9.66 -12.08
N VAL A 257 -7.94 -8.97 -12.28
CA VAL A 257 -7.51 -7.87 -11.40
C VAL A 257 -7.03 -6.68 -12.22
N LEU A 258 -7.55 -5.51 -11.89
CA LEU A 258 -7.06 -4.23 -12.41
C LEU A 258 -6.41 -3.46 -11.27
N ILE A 259 -5.14 -3.08 -11.43
CA ILE A 259 -4.42 -2.25 -10.46
C ILE A 259 -4.20 -0.88 -11.07
N ALA A 260 -4.78 0.15 -10.46
CA ALA A 260 -4.72 1.51 -10.94
C ALA A 260 -3.76 2.35 -10.10
N ASP A 261 -2.71 2.88 -10.73
CA ASP A 261 -1.81 3.84 -10.11
C ASP A 261 -2.43 5.23 -10.10
N THR A 262 -2.05 6.06 -9.15
CA THR A 262 -2.53 7.43 -9.00
C THR A 262 -1.36 8.37 -8.71
N ALA A 263 -1.59 9.67 -8.87
CA ALA A 263 -0.63 10.69 -8.51
C ALA A 263 -0.38 10.72 -6.98
N GLY A 264 0.79 11.17 -6.60
CA GLY A 264 1.21 11.22 -5.18
C GLY A 264 1.93 12.51 -4.79
N ARG A 265 1.70 13.63 -5.50
CA ARG A 265 2.31 14.91 -5.18
C ARG A 265 1.58 15.62 -4.05
N LEU A 266 2.23 15.81 -2.91
CA LEU A 266 1.67 16.54 -1.77
C LEU A 266 1.89 18.06 -1.82
N GLN A 267 2.53 18.58 -2.83
CA GLN A 267 2.75 20.03 -2.98
C GLN A 267 1.43 20.81 -3.04
N ASN A 268 0.39 20.20 -3.60
CA ASN A 268 -0.97 20.70 -3.52
C ASN A 268 -1.89 19.58 -3.04
N LYS A 269 -1.99 19.45 -1.71
CA LYS A 269 -2.77 18.38 -1.05
C LYS A 269 -4.24 18.42 -1.45
N SER A 270 -4.84 19.60 -1.46
CA SER A 270 -6.25 19.77 -1.79
C SER A 270 -6.55 19.30 -3.21
N HIS A 271 -5.71 19.64 -4.16
CA HIS A 271 -5.87 19.21 -5.55
C HIS A 271 -5.75 17.69 -5.68
N LEU A 272 -4.75 17.10 -5.04
CA LEU A 272 -4.56 15.65 -5.05
C LEU A 272 -5.78 14.93 -4.48
N MET A 273 -6.28 15.39 -3.32
CA MET A 273 -7.43 14.76 -2.68
C MET A 273 -8.69 14.87 -3.52
N GLU A 274 -8.93 16.02 -4.16
CA GLU A 274 -10.07 16.21 -5.07
C GLU A 274 -9.94 15.32 -6.32
N GLU A 275 -8.75 15.18 -6.86
CA GLU A 275 -8.48 14.26 -7.98
C GLU A 275 -8.80 12.80 -7.60
N LEU A 276 -8.37 12.35 -6.43
CA LEU A 276 -8.66 11.00 -5.95
C LEU A 276 -10.16 10.77 -5.74
N LYS A 277 -10.85 11.73 -5.16
CA LYS A 277 -12.31 11.67 -5.00
C LYS A 277 -13.03 11.58 -6.33
N LYS A 278 -12.59 12.34 -7.32
CA LYS A 278 -13.11 12.28 -8.69
C LYS A 278 -12.92 10.89 -9.30
N ILE A 279 -11.74 10.33 -9.17
CA ILE A 279 -11.44 8.97 -9.67
C ILE A 279 -12.43 7.96 -9.07
N VAL A 280 -12.63 8.00 -7.76
CA VAL A 280 -13.58 7.09 -7.08
C VAL A 280 -15.01 7.28 -7.60
N ARG A 281 -15.45 8.52 -7.77
CA ARG A 281 -16.79 8.80 -8.34
C ARG A 281 -16.95 8.24 -9.73
N VAL A 282 -15.93 8.41 -10.57
CA VAL A 282 -15.95 7.88 -11.96
C VAL A 282 -15.99 6.35 -11.95
N MET A 283 -15.20 5.69 -11.11
CA MET A 283 -15.22 4.25 -10.98
C MET A 283 -16.61 3.72 -10.63
N LYS A 284 -17.30 4.38 -9.70
CA LYS A 284 -18.62 3.98 -9.23
C LYS A 284 -19.71 4.11 -10.29
N LYS A 285 -19.51 4.90 -11.32
CA LYS A 285 -20.42 4.97 -12.46
C LYS A 285 -20.35 3.71 -13.33
N LEU A 286 -19.21 3.03 -13.35
CA LEU A 286 -19.05 1.77 -14.10
C LEU A 286 -19.39 0.55 -13.25
N ASP A 287 -19.11 0.59 -11.96
CA ASP A 287 -19.38 -0.46 -10.99
C ASP A 287 -19.56 0.22 -9.62
N GLU A 288 -20.77 0.13 -9.06
CA GLU A 288 -21.11 0.78 -7.78
C GLU A 288 -20.22 0.34 -6.62
N GLU A 289 -19.66 -0.87 -6.71
CA GLU A 289 -18.76 -1.42 -5.69
C GLU A 289 -17.29 -1.08 -5.92
N ALA A 290 -16.94 -0.52 -7.08
CA ALA A 290 -15.55 -0.13 -7.35
C ALA A 290 -15.21 1.24 -6.70
N PRO A 291 -13.97 1.45 -6.27
CA PRO A 291 -12.90 0.45 -6.21
C PRO A 291 -13.18 -0.60 -5.12
N HIS A 292 -12.84 -1.85 -5.40
CA HIS A 292 -13.04 -2.95 -4.45
C HIS A 292 -12.01 -2.92 -3.32
N GLU A 293 -10.86 -2.34 -3.61
CA GLU A 293 -9.82 -2.04 -2.62
C GLU A 293 -9.25 -0.65 -2.89
N VAL A 294 -9.14 0.16 -1.84
CA VAL A 294 -8.34 1.40 -1.85
C VAL A 294 -7.13 1.12 -0.97
N MET A 295 -6.00 0.88 -1.61
CA MET A 295 -4.78 0.47 -0.92
C MET A 295 -3.80 1.63 -0.82
N LEU A 296 -3.44 1.97 0.40
CA LEU A 296 -2.40 2.96 0.68
C LEU A 296 -1.04 2.27 0.73
N THR A 297 -0.06 2.84 0.05
CA THR A 297 1.34 2.46 0.22
C THR A 297 2.02 3.53 1.08
N ILE A 298 2.63 3.12 2.17
CA ILE A 298 3.41 3.98 3.07
C ILE A 298 4.77 3.37 3.35
N ASP A 299 5.73 4.23 3.62
CA ASP A 299 7.13 3.88 3.87
C ASP A 299 7.40 3.85 5.37
N ALA A 300 7.70 2.67 5.92
CA ALA A 300 7.97 2.48 7.34
C ALA A 300 9.14 3.34 7.84
N SER A 301 10.14 3.60 6.99
CA SER A 301 11.32 4.37 7.37
C SER A 301 11.02 5.85 7.65
N THR A 302 9.86 6.34 7.24
CA THR A 302 9.41 7.71 7.52
C THR A 302 8.72 7.86 8.89
N GLY A 303 8.52 6.75 9.62
CA GLY A 303 7.97 6.75 10.97
C GLY A 303 6.60 7.43 11.06
N GLN A 304 6.43 8.38 11.97
CA GLN A 304 5.16 9.06 12.20
C GLN A 304 4.64 9.86 10.98
N ASN A 305 5.49 10.21 10.02
CA ASN A 305 5.03 10.80 8.76
C ASN A 305 4.14 9.83 7.98
N ALA A 306 4.42 8.53 8.04
CA ALA A 306 3.56 7.51 7.43
C ALA A 306 2.16 7.52 8.05
N VAL A 307 2.06 7.70 9.37
CA VAL A 307 0.77 7.80 10.09
C VAL A 307 -0.03 9.02 9.61
N SER A 308 0.65 10.17 9.48
CA SER A 308 0.02 11.40 8.97
C SER A 308 -0.53 11.22 7.56
N GLN A 309 0.20 10.51 6.70
CA GLN A 309 -0.24 10.18 5.36
C GLN A 309 -1.46 9.26 5.38
N ALA A 310 -1.47 8.24 6.22
CA ALA A 310 -2.61 7.34 6.36
C ALA A 310 -3.88 8.12 6.75
N LYS A 311 -3.77 9.05 7.68
CA LYS A 311 -4.89 9.91 8.08
C LYS A 311 -5.41 10.74 6.91
N LEU A 312 -4.51 11.39 6.17
CA LEU A 312 -4.85 12.26 5.04
C LEU A 312 -5.61 11.49 3.96
N PHE A 313 -5.09 10.37 3.52
CA PHE A 313 -5.70 9.57 2.46
C PHE A 313 -6.99 8.90 2.92
N HIS A 314 -7.05 8.45 4.17
CA HIS A 314 -8.26 7.82 4.71
C HIS A 314 -9.42 8.79 4.79
N GLU A 315 -9.19 10.02 5.21
CA GLU A 315 -10.21 11.08 5.25
C GLU A 315 -10.72 11.43 3.84
N ALA A 316 -9.84 11.34 2.83
CA ALA A 316 -10.21 11.69 1.45
C ALA A 316 -11.01 10.60 0.75
N VAL A 317 -10.58 9.33 0.80
CA VAL A 317 -11.13 8.27 -0.06
C VAL A 317 -11.54 7.00 0.68
N GLY A 318 -11.34 6.93 1.97
CA GLY A 318 -11.69 5.72 2.73
C GLY A 318 -10.81 4.52 2.36
N LEU A 319 -9.72 4.34 3.09
CA LEU A 319 -8.79 3.24 2.86
C LEU A 319 -9.40 1.90 3.30
N THR A 320 -9.16 0.86 2.53
CA THR A 320 -9.58 -0.51 2.86
C THR A 320 -8.41 -1.44 3.12
N GLY A 321 -7.21 -1.04 2.75
CA GLY A 321 -6.00 -1.82 2.96
C GLY A 321 -4.75 -0.95 2.96
N ILE A 322 -3.70 -1.47 3.57
CA ILE A 322 -2.40 -0.78 3.67
C ILE A 322 -1.29 -1.75 3.26
N THR A 323 -0.34 -1.24 2.49
CA THR A 323 0.95 -1.86 2.24
C THR A 323 2.02 -1.03 2.90
N LEU A 324 2.77 -1.62 3.82
CA LEU A 324 3.86 -0.97 4.53
C LEU A 324 5.19 -1.42 3.93
N THR A 325 5.91 -0.50 3.29
CA THR A 325 7.17 -0.78 2.59
C THR A 325 8.39 -0.45 3.46
N LYS A 326 9.54 -0.92 3.02
CA LYS A 326 10.85 -0.53 3.56
C LYS A 326 11.02 -0.81 5.06
N LEU A 327 10.46 -1.92 5.52
CA LEU A 327 10.69 -2.41 6.89
C LEU A 327 12.13 -2.86 7.08
N ASP A 328 12.77 -3.32 5.99
CA ASP A 328 14.15 -3.78 6.02
C ASP A 328 15.12 -2.63 6.33
N GLY A 329 15.86 -2.81 7.39
CA GLY A 329 16.93 -1.88 7.79
C GLY A 329 16.47 -0.60 8.47
N THR A 330 15.19 -0.42 8.79
CA THR A 330 14.74 0.75 9.55
C THR A 330 14.65 0.46 11.05
N ALA A 331 15.04 1.44 11.86
CA ALA A 331 14.80 1.42 13.31
C ALA A 331 13.38 1.87 13.68
N LYS A 332 12.59 2.36 12.72
CA LYS A 332 11.26 2.95 12.91
C LYS A 332 10.11 1.98 12.62
N GLY A 333 10.41 0.68 12.57
CA GLY A 333 9.41 -0.36 12.27
C GLY A 333 8.24 -0.44 13.25
N GLY A 334 8.37 0.17 14.44
CA GLY A 334 7.28 0.29 15.39
C GLY A 334 6.08 1.09 14.89
N VAL A 335 6.24 1.82 13.79
CA VAL A 335 5.15 2.56 13.13
C VAL A 335 3.99 1.63 12.73
N ILE A 336 4.25 0.36 12.49
CA ILE A 336 3.19 -0.61 12.16
C ILE A 336 2.13 -0.69 13.27
N PHE A 337 2.57 -0.62 14.53
CA PHE A 337 1.67 -0.63 15.69
C PHE A 337 0.83 0.63 15.78
N SER A 338 1.43 1.78 15.48
CA SER A 338 0.74 3.06 15.44
C SER A 338 -0.36 3.07 14.38
N VAL A 339 -0.04 2.63 13.17
CA VAL A 339 -1.00 2.54 12.05
C VAL A 339 -2.12 1.57 12.39
N ALA A 340 -1.79 0.39 12.90
CA ALA A 340 -2.77 -0.63 13.27
C ALA A 340 -3.72 -0.13 14.35
N ASP A 341 -3.19 0.48 15.41
CA ASP A 341 -3.98 0.96 16.53
C ASP A 341 -4.88 2.15 16.16
N GLN A 342 -4.33 3.13 15.44
CA GLN A 342 -5.05 4.37 15.17
C GLN A 342 -6.14 4.23 14.10
N PHE A 343 -5.95 3.38 13.10
CA PHE A 343 -6.87 3.30 11.97
C PHE A 343 -7.69 2.02 11.91
N GLY A 344 -7.16 0.91 12.42
CA GLY A 344 -7.86 -0.38 12.33
C GLY A 344 -8.07 -0.86 10.89
N ILE A 345 -7.33 -0.31 9.94
CA ILE A 345 -7.41 -0.69 8.53
C ILE A 345 -6.53 -1.92 8.32
N PRO A 346 -7.01 -2.98 7.65
CA PRO A 346 -6.20 -4.16 7.40
C PRO A 346 -4.86 -3.83 6.74
N ILE A 347 -3.78 -4.39 7.27
CA ILE A 347 -2.49 -4.37 6.64
C ILE A 347 -2.44 -5.58 5.72
N ARG A 348 -2.45 -5.35 4.41
CA ARG A 348 -2.51 -6.41 3.42
C ARG A 348 -1.15 -7.01 3.12
N TYR A 349 -0.14 -6.15 3.01
CA TYR A 349 1.21 -6.53 2.61
C TYR A 349 2.26 -5.76 3.40
N ILE A 350 3.41 -6.38 3.57
CA ILE A 350 4.62 -5.74 4.09
C ILE A 350 5.77 -5.95 3.10
N GLY A 351 6.62 -4.95 2.96
CA GLY A 351 7.83 -4.98 2.15
C GLY A 351 9.06 -5.10 3.03
N VAL A 352 9.82 -6.18 2.84
CA VAL A 352 11.00 -6.52 3.65
C VAL A 352 12.27 -6.63 2.80
N GLY A 353 12.26 -6.07 1.63
CA GLY A 353 13.38 -6.07 0.69
C GLY A 353 12.95 -5.68 -0.72
N GLU A 354 13.87 -5.81 -1.66
CA GLU A 354 13.65 -5.35 -3.05
C GLU A 354 13.11 -6.41 -4.00
N ARG A 355 13.20 -7.70 -3.62
CA ARG A 355 12.73 -8.80 -4.46
C ARG A 355 11.20 -8.82 -4.53
N ILE A 356 10.67 -9.47 -5.56
CA ILE A 356 9.20 -9.63 -5.67
C ILE A 356 8.66 -10.43 -4.49
N GLU A 357 9.33 -11.49 -4.09
CA GLU A 357 8.96 -12.29 -2.93
C GLU A 357 9.12 -11.55 -1.59
N ASP A 358 9.81 -10.41 -1.56
CA ASP A 358 9.96 -9.58 -0.37
C ASP A 358 8.75 -8.69 -0.09
N LEU A 359 7.81 -8.61 -1.02
CA LEU A 359 6.47 -8.10 -0.75
C LEU A 359 5.60 -9.30 -0.37
N ARG A 360 5.20 -9.35 0.90
CA ARG A 360 4.50 -10.53 1.44
C ARG A 360 3.15 -10.16 2.05
N PRO A 361 2.15 -11.03 1.93
CA PRO A 361 0.96 -10.89 2.73
C PRO A 361 1.32 -10.76 4.20
N PHE A 362 0.72 -9.80 4.87
CA PHE A 362 0.97 -9.58 6.29
C PHE A 362 0.29 -10.66 7.13
N LYS A 363 1.04 -11.22 8.05
CA LYS A 363 0.54 -12.14 9.08
C LYS A 363 1.03 -11.68 10.45
N ALA A 364 0.10 -11.34 11.32
CA ALA A 364 0.41 -10.78 12.63
C ALA A 364 1.28 -11.73 13.46
N ASP A 365 0.95 -13.02 13.49
CA ASP A 365 1.72 -13.99 14.26
C ASP A 365 3.16 -14.11 13.80
N ASP A 366 3.39 -14.20 12.50
CA ASP A 366 4.75 -14.27 11.93
C ASP A 366 5.54 -13.02 12.25
N PHE A 367 4.91 -11.85 12.15
CA PHE A 367 5.56 -10.57 12.44
C PHE A 367 5.97 -10.48 13.92
N ILE A 368 5.07 -10.82 14.83
CA ILE A 368 5.34 -10.79 16.27
C ILE A 368 6.40 -11.83 16.65
N GLU A 369 6.33 -13.04 16.11
CA GLU A 369 7.35 -14.07 16.37
C GLU A 369 8.73 -13.60 15.85
N ALA A 370 8.79 -12.99 14.69
CA ALA A 370 10.04 -12.47 14.14
C ALA A 370 10.60 -11.31 14.99
N LEU A 371 9.73 -10.40 15.44
CA LEU A 371 10.12 -9.23 16.22
C LEU A 371 10.62 -9.61 17.62
N PHE A 372 9.98 -10.57 18.27
CA PHE A 372 10.29 -11.02 19.61
C PHE A 372 11.20 -12.25 19.66
N ALA A 373 11.66 -12.75 18.50
CA ALA A 373 12.57 -13.87 18.46
C ALA A 373 13.87 -13.55 19.18
N ARG A 374 14.26 -14.42 20.09
CA ARG A 374 15.53 -14.32 20.79
C ARG A 374 16.65 -14.81 19.87
N GLU A 375 17.71 -14.04 19.77
CA GLU A 375 18.93 -14.50 19.12
C GLU A 375 19.75 -15.30 20.12
N ASP A 376 20.07 -16.54 19.75
CA ASP A 376 20.93 -17.39 20.54
C ASP A 376 22.40 -17.00 20.41
#